data_c390c7e39e8063f03259ab80f6c464aa
#
_entry.id   c390c7e39e8063f03259ab80f6c464aa
#
_cell.length_a   1.000
_cell.length_b   1.000
_cell.length_c   1.000
_cell.angle_alpha   90.00
_cell.angle_beta   90.00
_cell.angle_gamma   90.00
#
_symmetry.space_group_name_H-M   'P 1'
#
loop_
_entity.id
_entity.type
_entity.pdbx_description
1 polymer ?
#
loop_
_entity_poly.entity_id
_entity_poly.type
_entity_poly.pdbx_seq_one_letter_code
_entity_poly.pdbx_strand_id
1 'polypeptide(L)'
;LSRLKEFLESGIKVEDHLDVIAMLASLEHIEKSSPKVAKGIEQELIDQRNSLKLIASENYSSLRVQMTMGNWLTDKYAEGIPYHRYYAGCQNVDQIEEYAGDLAKKLFGAEAVTVQPHSGCDANMAAYLAILAEVVEGAKVKEIGKPLMQMSREEYGKVREAFTNARILGMSLKDGGHLTHGFRNNFSGKLFDAYSYGVDPLTEMLDYEAMRTMAKKVQPHIFVVGYSSYSRKIDFSVMRSIADEVGAVLMVDMAHFSGLVAGKAFTGVYNPVPYADVVTSTTHKTLRGPRGGIVLSKKRFEEGLKRVCPLVQGGPLEHVIAAKAVAFEEALSKDFEKYAGHVVGNASALARHFMDEGVRIVSGGTENHLMVLDTFASFGLTGKEAEAKLYDCGIIVNKNAIPNDPRGVLETSGIRLGTAAITTLNMGVAQMQEVANCIVRCLKGESHAKIKADVHQLKTGYPLYKGISLGKLCHSI
;
A
#
# COMPACT_ATOMS: atom_id res chain seq x y z
N LEU A 1 18.56 31.38 16.47
CA LEU A 1 19.63 30.62 15.78
C LEU A 1 18.98 29.66 14.79
N SER A 2 19.63 29.43 13.64
CA SER A 2 19.20 28.43 12.65
C SER A 2 19.29 27.01 13.26
N ARG A 3 18.30 26.17 13.03
CA ARG A 3 18.27 24.77 13.51
C ARG A 3 19.50 23.97 13.04
N LEU A 4 19.89 24.19 11.80
CA LEU A 4 21.08 23.59 11.20
C LEU A 4 22.34 24.05 11.95
N LYS A 5 22.45 25.37 12.26
CA LYS A 5 23.60 25.92 12.97
C LYS A 5 23.68 25.33 14.39
N GLU A 6 22.59 25.29 15.14
CA GLU A 6 22.53 24.67 16.47
C GLU A 6 22.94 23.17 16.40
N PHE A 7 22.49 22.45 15.37
CA PHE A 7 22.87 21.06 15.18
C PHE A 7 24.37 20.89 14.90
N LEU A 8 24.96 21.70 14.01
CA LEU A 8 26.37 21.65 13.69
C LEU A 8 27.28 22.08 14.88
N GLU A 9 26.80 22.98 15.72
CA GLU A 9 27.50 23.44 16.93
C GLU A 9 27.40 22.46 18.12
N SER A 10 26.57 21.41 18.02
CA SER A 10 26.40 20.39 19.08
C SER A 10 27.57 19.39 19.21
N GLY A 11 28.65 19.54 18.44
CA GLY A 11 29.85 18.69 18.51
C GLY A 11 29.69 17.32 17.83
N ILE A 12 28.74 17.19 16.91
CA ILE A 12 28.52 15.98 16.13
C ILE A 12 29.61 15.80 15.04
N LYS A 13 29.82 14.55 14.64
CA LYS A 13 30.59 14.24 13.43
C LYS A 13 29.67 14.39 12.22
N VAL A 14 29.98 15.34 11.33
CA VAL A 14 29.18 15.68 10.15
C VAL A 14 28.93 14.45 9.26
N GLU A 15 29.94 13.63 9.06
CA GLU A 15 29.90 12.42 8.19
C GLU A 15 28.91 11.36 8.68
N ASP A 16 28.62 11.33 9.98
CA ASP A 16 27.67 10.37 10.58
C ASP A 16 26.21 10.85 10.52
N HIS A 17 25.97 12.11 10.08
CA HIS A 17 24.67 12.77 10.14
C HIS A 17 24.30 13.55 8.86
N LEU A 18 24.82 13.13 7.71
CA LEU A 18 24.59 13.80 6.43
C LEU A 18 23.11 13.90 6.06
N ASP A 19 22.32 12.88 6.39
CA ASP A 19 20.88 12.81 6.16
C ASP A 19 20.13 13.87 7.00
N VAL A 20 20.47 13.98 8.28
CA VAL A 20 19.88 14.99 9.18
C VAL A 20 20.23 16.40 8.73
N ILE A 21 21.50 16.64 8.38
CA ILE A 21 21.99 17.94 7.89
C ILE A 21 21.25 18.36 6.63
N ALA A 22 21.12 17.45 5.66
CA ALA A 22 20.42 17.73 4.42
C ALA A 22 18.93 18.08 4.64
N MET A 23 18.24 17.35 5.52
CA MET A 23 16.84 17.64 5.85
C MET A 23 16.66 18.98 6.55
N LEU A 24 17.54 19.33 7.51
CA LEU A 24 17.49 20.61 8.20
C LEU A 24 17.82 21.77 7.24
N ALA A 25 18.83 21.61 6.37
CA ALA A 25 19.18 22.60 5.37
C ALA A 25 18.03 22.85 4.38
N SER A 26 17.39 21.78 3.90
CA SER A 26 16.23 21.86 3.01
C SER A 26 15.07 22.58 3.69
N LEU A 27 14.73 22.22 4.93
CA LEU A 27 13.64 22.83 5.68
C LEU A 27 13.85 24.34 5.88
N GLU A 28 15.06 24.76 6.28
CA GLU A 28 15.40 26.17 6.44
C GLU A 28 15.38 26.94 5.11
N HIS A 29 15.79 26.30 4.03
CA HIS A 29 15.72 26.92 2.70
C HIS A 29 14.28 27.14 2.26
N ILE A 30 13.41 26.15 2.47
CA ILE A 30 11.97 26.27 2.21
C ILE A 30 11.34 27.37 3.09
N GLU A 31 11.72 27.45 4.36
CA GLU A 31 11.19 28.45 5.30
C GLU A 31 11.40 29.89 4.82
N LYS A 32 12.52 30.17 4.16
CA LYS A 32 12.83 31.51 3.60
C LYS A 32 11.86 31.94 2.49
N SER A 33 11.36 31.00 1.69
CA SER A 33 10.48 31.28 0.55
C SER A 33 9.01 30.96 0.86
N SER A 34 8.74 29.96 1.69
CA SER A 34 7.40 29.48 2.02
C SER A 34 7.29 29.03 3.48
N PRO A 35 7.24 29.97 4.44
CA PRO A 35 7.20 29.64 5.88
C PRO A 35 6.01 28.75 6.27
N LYS A 36 4.86 28.91 5.60
CA LYS A 36 3.66 28.08 5.85
C LYS A 36 3.89 26.63 5.49
N VAL A 37 4.58 26.36 4.38
CA VAL A 37 4.92 24.98 3.94
C VAL A 37 5.94 24.37 4.90
N ALA A 38 7.00 25.09 5.23
CA ALA A 38 8.02 24.62 6.16
C ALA A 38 7.42 24.28 7.53
N LYS A 39 6.56 25.16 8.07
CA LYS A 39 5.85 24.90 9.33
C LYS A 39 4.94 23.67 9.25
N GLY A 40 4.25 23.45 8.14
CA GLY A 40 3.42 22.25 7.94
C GLY A 40 4.23 20.96 7.93
N ILE A 41 5.41 20.97 7.26
CA ILE A 41 6.33 19.82 7.23
C ILE A 41 6.88 19.52 8.63
N GLU A 42 7.29 20.56 9.35
CA GLU A 42 7.78 20.44 10.72
C GLU A 42 6.72 19.89 11.67
N GLN A 43 5.50 20.46 11.61
CA GLN A 43 4.39 20.01 12.44
C GLN A 43 4.02 18.56 12.17
N GLU A 44 4.01 18.12 10.90
CA GLU A 44 3.74 16.72 10.55
C GLU A 44 4.78 15.78 11.21
N LEU A 45 6.06 16.13 11.23
CA LEU A 45 7.07 15.33 11.92
C LEU A 45 6.83 15.29 13.44
N ILE A 46 6.44 16.42 14.05
CA ILE A 46 6.08 16.50 15.47
C ILE A 46 4.90 15.56 15.76
N ASP A 47 3.84 15.63 14.97
CA ASP A 47 2.63 14.82 15.16
C ASP A 47 2.93 13.32 15.00
N GLN A 48 3.74 12.95 14.00
CA GLN A 48 4.17 11.56 13.81
C GLN A 48 5.07 11.05 14.95
N ARG A 49 5.84 11.92 15.60
CA ARG A 49 6.65 11.57 16.78
C ARG A 49 5.81 11.37 18.04
N ASN A 50 4.76 12.16 18.18
CA ASN A 50 3.92 12.19 19.39
C ASN A 50 2.74 11.21 19.34
N SER A 51 2.50 10.53 18.21
CA SER A 51 1.39 9.62 18.06
C SER A 51 1.82 8.18 17.74
N LEU A 52 1.01 7.20 18.14
CA LEU A 52 1.10 5.81 17.71
C LEU A 52 0.40 5.69 16.35
N LYS A 53 1.17 5.59 15.28
CA LYS A 53 0.65 5.40 13.93
C LYS A 53 0.33 3.92 13.70
N LEU A 54 -0.96 3.60 13.68
CA LEU A 54 -1.50 2.25 13.47
C LEU A 54 -2.35 2.12 12.21
N ILE A 55 -2.32 3.11 11.32
CA ILE A 55 -2.96 3.00 9.99
C ILE A 55 -2.26 1.89 9.22
N ALA A 56 -2.98 0.83 8.85
CA ALA A 56 -2.41 -0.35 8.22
C ALA A 56 -1.74 -0.08 6.85
N SER A 57 -2.12 1.01 6.18
CA SER A 57 -1.57 1.45 4.89
C SER A 57 -0.44 2.48 5.01
N GLU A 58 0.00 2.81 6.23
CA GLU A 58 1.08 3.76 6.46
C GLU A 58 2.35 3.10 7.00
N ASN A 59 3.48 3.74 6.71
CA ASN A 59 4.80 3.34 7.21
C ASN A 59 5.75 4.54 7.20
N TYR A 60 6.94 4.36 7.74
CA TYR A 60 8.02 5.34 7.71
C TYR A 60 9.10 4.87 6.75
N SER A 61 9.28 5.56 5.63
CA SER A 61 10.43 5.34 4.72
C SER A 61 11.72 5.85 5.34
N SER A 62 12.86 5.37 4.88
CA SER A 62 14.16 5.91 5.30
C SER A 62 14.35 7.36 4.81
N LEU A 63 15.22 8.11 5.49
CA LEU A 63 15.58 9.45 5.03
C LEU A 63 16.24 9.41 3.64
N ARG A 64 16.98 8.33 3.31
CA ARG A 64 17.55 8.14 1.95
C ARG A 64 16.46 8.11 0.88
N VAL A 65 15.40 7.36 1.11
CA VAL A 65 14.25 7.30 0.19
C VAL A 65 13.61 8.68 0.04
N GLN A 66 13.41 9.41 1.14
CA GLN A 66 12.80 10.74 1.10
C GLN A 66 13.69 11.77 0.38
N MET A 67 14.98 11.76 0.66
CA MET A 67 15.96 12.68 0.04
C MET A 67 16.13 12.41 -1.46
N THR A 68 16.01 11.15 -1.88
CA THR A 68 16.09 10.80 -3.30
C THR A 68 14.92 11.37 -4.11
N MET A 69 13.82 11.78 -3.50
CA MET A 69 12.72 12.46 -4.20
C MET A 69 12.95 13.95 -4.44
N GLY A 70 13.88 14.59 -3.71
CA GLY A 70 14.16 16.02 -3.79
C GLY A 70 15.40 16.33 -4.65
N ASN A 71 15.36 16.06 -5.96
CA ASN A 71 16.51 16.28 -6.86
C ASN A 71 16.09 16.74 -8.26
N TRP A 72 17.08 16.93 -9.14
CA TRP A 72 16.90 17.49 -10.49
C TRP A 72 16.11 16.57 -11.46
N LEU A 73 15.88 15.31 -11.13
CA LEU A 73 15.01 14.41 -11.91
C LEU A 73 13.55 14.90 -11.93
N THR A 74 13.17 15.77 -11.00
CA THR A 74 11.85 16.43 -10.95
C THR A 74 11.56 17.23 -12.23
N ASP A 75 12.59 17.79 -12.88
CA ASP A 75 12.45 18.63 -14.07
C ASP A 75 12.46 17.81 -15.37
N LYS A 76 12.66 16.49 -15.28
CA LYS A 76 12.84 15.64 -16.46
C LYS A 76 11.52 15.03 -16.96
N TYR A 77 11.25 15.19 -18.25
CA TYR A 77 10.16 14.54 -18.95
C TYR A 77 10.65 13.31 -19.72
N ALA A 78 10.06 12.09 -19.47
CA ALA A 78 10.58 10.83 -20.00
C ALA A 78 9.45 9.83 -20.35
N GLU A 79 8.48 10.28 -21.18
CA GLU A 79 7.46 9.37 -21.70
C GLU A 79 8.05 8.28 -22.60
N GLY A 80 7.46 7.11 -22.54
CA GLY A 80 7.96 5.89 -23.15
C GLY A 80 8.62 4.96 -22.11
N ILE A 81 9.45 4.05 -22.56
CA ILE A 81 10.19 3.12 -21.72
C ILE A 81 11.70 3.35 -21.86
N PRO A 82 12.55 2.82 -20.97
CA PRO A 82 14.00 2.96 -21.09
C PRO A 82 14.50 2.64 -22.50
N TYR A 83 15.35 3.52 -23.02
CA TYR A 83 15.95 3.49 -24.37
C TYR A 83 14.96 3.63 -25.55
N HIS A 84 13.67 3.74 -25.28
CA HIS A 84 12.59 3.95 -26.27
C HIS A 84 11.68 5.09 -25.82
N ARG A 85 12.27 6.29 -25.62
CA ARG A 85 11.56 7.49 -25.18
C ARG A 85 11.06 8.32 -26.36
N TYR A 86 9.99 9.06 -26.11
CA TYR A 86 9.49 10.04 -27.05
C TYR A 86 10.33 11.34 -27.08
N TYR A 87 11.19 11.52 -26.08
CA TYR A 87 12.03 12.71 -25.90
C TYR A 87 13.52 12.35 -25.86
N ALA A 88 14.36 13.25 -26.41
CA ALA A 88 15.81 13.11 -26.32
C ALA A 88 16.34 13.46 -24.90
N GLY A 89 17.57 13.07 -24.63
CA GLY A 89 18.27 13.43 -23.38
C GLY A 89 17.79 12.63 -22.17
N CYS A 90 17.36 11.39 -22.35
CA CYS A 90 16.84 10.53 -21.28
C CYS A 90 17.84 9.49 -20.74
N GLN A 91 19.10 9.53 -21.15
CA GLN A 91 20.10 8.50 -20.87
C GLN A 91 20.27 8.20 -19.37
N ASN A 92 20.21 9.23 -18.52
CA ASN A 92 20.37 9.05 -17.07
C ASN A 92 19.11 8.43 -16.43
N VAL A 93 17.92 8.87 -16.84
CA VAL A 93 16.66 8.30 -16.34
C VAL A 93 16.43 6.90 -16.85
N ASP A 94 16.90 6.57 -18.07
CA ASP A 94 16.84 5.22 -18.62
C ASP A 94 17.58 4.23 -17.72
N GLN A 95 18.83 4.58 -17.32
CA GLN A 95 19.63 3.74 -16.43
C GLN A 95 18.98 3.58 -15.05
N ILE A 96 18.40 4.64 -14.49
CA ILE A 96 17.74 4.61 -13.18
C ILE A 96 16.48 3.76 -13.23
N GLU A 97 15.64 3.92 -14.25
CA GLU A 97 14.41 3.17 -14.39
C GLU A 97 14.67 1.69 -14.67
N GLU A 98 15.63 1.38 -15.54
CA GLU A 98 16.08 0.00 -15.79
C GLU A 98 16.58 -0.64 -14.49
N TYR A 99 17.43 0.07 -13.74
CA TYR A 99 17.94 -0.42 -12.46
C TYR A 99 16.83 -0.67 -11.44
N ALA A 100 15.87 0.25 -11.31
CA ALA A 100 14.69 0.06 -10.45
C ALA A 100 13.87 -1.17 -10.87
N GLY A 101 13.71 -1.38 -12.18
CA GLY A 101 13.05 -2.55 -12.75
C GLY A 101 13.77 -3.86 -12.42
N ASP A 102 15.09 -3.89 -12.56
CA ASP A 102 15.89 -5.09 -12.28
C ASP A 102 15.91 -5.42 -10.79
N LEU A 103 16.00 -4.40 -9.92
CA LEU A 103 15.86 -4.60 -8.48
C LEU A 103 14.49 -5.17 -8.11
N ALA A 104 13.40 -4.69 -8.72
CA ALA A 104 12.06 -5.21 -8.49
C ALA A 104 11.91 -6.65 -8.99
N LYS A 105 12.45 -6.98 -10.19
CA LYS A 105 12.50 -8.38 -10.68
C LYS A 105 13.24 -9.28 -9.70
N LYS A 106 14.42 -8.86 -9.24
CA LYS A 106 15.24 -9.60 -8.28
C LYS A 106 14.51 -9.78 -6.94
N LEU A 107 13.84 -8.73 -6.45
CA LEU A 107 13.16 -8.74 -5.15
C LEU A 107 11.97 -9.69 -5.12
N PHE A 108 11.19 -9.73 -6.20
CA PHE A 108 9.92 -10.47 -6.27
C PHE A 108 9.98 -11.75 -7.12
N GLY A 109 11.02 -11.94 -7.93
CA GLY A 109 11.13 -13.08 -8.84
C GLY A 109 10.18 -12.98 -10.05
N ALA A 110 9.87 -11.77 -10.52
CA ALA A 110 8.97 -11.54 -11.64
C ALA A 110 9.68 -11.60 -13.01
N GLU A 111 8.94 -12.01 -14.05
CA GLU A 111 9.47 -12.08 -15.42
C GLU A 111 9.55 -10.71 -16.10
N ALA A 112 8.54 -9.86 -15.84
CA ALA A 112 8.46 -8.49 -16.35
C ALA A 112 7.96 -7.54 -15.26
N VAL A 113 8.34 -6.26 -15.39
CA VAL A 113 8.03 -5.23 -14.40
C VAL A 113 7.83 -3.88 -15.07
N THR A 114 6.92 -3.06 -14.54
CA THR A 114 6.91 -1.61 -14.75
C THR A 114 6.89 -0.89 -13.41
N VAL A 115 7.81 0.04 -13.24
CA VAL A 115 7.98 0.85 -12.02
C VAL A 115 7.37 2.26 -12.16
N GLN A 116 6.76 2.57 -13.30
CA GLN A 116 6.23 3.88 -13.64
C GLN A 116 4.94 4.28 -12.91
N PRO A 117 4.03 3.38 -12.47
CA PRO A 117 2.77 3.79 -11.84
C PRO A 117 2.95 4.75 -10.67
N HIS A 118 2.17 5.84 -10.67
CA HIS A 118 2.24 6.91 -9.66
C HIS A 118 1.60 6.51 -8.34
N SER A 119 0.68 5.55 -8.38
CA SER A 119 -0.06 5.04 -7.22
C SER A 119 -0.46 3.58 -7.40
N GLY A 120 -1.01 2.94 -6.35
CA GLY A 120 -1.63 1.61 -6.47
C GLY A 120 -2.87 1.62 -7.38
N CYS A 121 -3.63 2.72 -7.39
CA CYS A 121 -4.77 2.87 -8.31
C CYS A 121 -4.31 2.90 -9.76
N ASP A 122 -3.23 3.62 -10.08
CA ASP A 122 -2.65 3.64 -11.42
C ASP A 122 -2.11 2.28 -11.81
N ALA A 123 -1.44 1.59 -10.88
CA ALA A 123 -0.95 0.23 -11.10
C ALA A 123 -2.09 -0.72 -11.45
N ASN A 124 -3.22 -0.64 -10.73
CA ASN A 124 -4.41 -1.44 -11.03
C ASN A 124 -5.03 -1.05 -12.37
N MET A 125 -5.16 0.24 -12.68
CA MET A 125 -5.67 0.69 -13.96
C MET A 125 -4.79 0.24 -15.12
N ALA A 126 -3.46 0.39 -14.98
CA ALA A 126 -2.48 -0.10 -15.94
C ALA A 126 -2.61 -1.60 -16.19
N ALA A 127 -2.73 -2.39 -15.12
CA ALA A 127 -2.91 -3.83 -15.20
C ALA A 127 -4.21 -4.21 -15.93
N TYR A 128 -5.35 -3.60 -15.56
CA TYR A 128 -6.62 -3.86 -16.24
C TYR A 128 -6.53 -3.57 -17.73
N LEU A 129 -6.00 -2.40 -18.11
CA LEU A 129 -5.91 -2.00 -19.52
C LEU A 129 -4.95 -2.90 -20.30
N ALA A 130 -3.80 -3.28 -19.72
CA ALA A 130 -2.86 -4.19 -20.35
C ALA A 130 -3.46 -5.60 -20.54
N ILE A 131 -4.14 -6.12 -19.53
CA ILE A 131 -4.79 -7.44 -19.61
C ILE A 131 -5.90 -7.40 -20.68
N LEU A 132 -6.77 -6.42 -20.64
CA LEU A 132 -7.91 -6.34 -21.57
C LEU A 132 -7.47 -6.03 -23.00
N ALA A 133 -6.38 -5.29 -23.20
CA ALA A 133 -5.78 -5.12 -24.51
C ALA A 133 -5.33 -6.47 -25.11
N GLU A 134 -4.81 -7.37 -24.28
CA GLU A 134 -4.39 -8.71 -24.74
C GLU A 134 -5.57 -9.65 -24.96
N VAL A 135 -6.47 -9.79 -23.95
CA VAL A 135 -7.48 -10.87 -23.96
C VAL A 135 -8.80 -10.47 -24.62
N VAL A 136 -9.13 -9.17 -24.72
CA VAL A 136 -10.38 -8.68 -25.30
C VAL A 136 -10.14 -7.94 -26.61
N GLU A 137 -9.32 -6.87 -26.58
CA GLU A 137 -9.04 -6.06 -27.75
C GLU A 137 -8.32 -6.87 -28.82
N GLY A 138 -7.28 -7.60 -28.47
CA GLY A 138 -6.53 -8.46 -29.38
C GLY A 138 -7.40 -9.52 -30.07
N ALA A 139 -8.38 -10.09 -29.35
CA ALA A 139 -9.35 -11.02 -29.91
C ALA A 139 -10.27 -10.33 -30.95
N LYS A 140 -10.78 -9.13 -30.64
CA LYS A 140 -11.63 -8.36 -31.56
C LYS A 140 -10.86 -7.84 -32.76
N VAL A 141 -9.62 -7.41 -32.60
CA VAL A 141 -8.74 -7.02 -33.69
C VAL A 141 -8.55 -8.17 -34.68
N LYS A 142 -8.31 -9.40 -34.19
CA LYS A 142 -8.22 -10.60 -35.05
C LYS A 142 -9.54 -10.93 -35.72
N GLU A 143 -10.67 -10.83 -35.05
CA GLU A 143 -12.02 -11.07 -35.62
C GLU A 143 -12.34 -10.10 -36.75
N ILE A 144 -12.03 -8.80 -36.58
CA ILE A 144 -12.28 -7.75 -37.58
C ILE A 144 -11.23 -7.79 -38.71
N GLY A 145 -10.02 -8.31 -38.43
CA GLY A 145 -8.95 -8.44 -39.42
C GLY A 145 -8.27 -7.12 -39.79
N LYS A 146 -8.40 -6.06 -38.98
CA LYS A 146 -7.81 -4.74 -39.19
C LYS A 146 -7.15 -4.20 -37.96
N PRO A 147 -6.00 -3.50 -38.03
CA PRO A 147 -5.44 -2.73 -36.94
C PRO A 147 -6.41 -1.64 -36.44
N LEU A 148 -6.41 -1.31 -35.15
CA LEU A 148 -7.31 -0.32 -34.54
C LEU A 148 -7.37 1.01 -35.30
N MET A 149 -6.22 1.52 -35.75
CA MET A 149 -6.09 2.80 -36.43
C MET A 149 -6.70 2.79 -37.87
N GLN A 150 -7.00 1.63 -38.40
CA GLN A 150 -7.59 1.44 -39.72
C GLN A 150 -9.08 1.06 -39.66
N MET A 151 -9.62 0.91 -38.44
CA MET A 151 -11.03 0.57 -38.24
C MET A 151 -11.95 1.75 -38.52
N SER A 152 -13.11 1.48 -39.10
CA SER A 152 -14.21 2.43 -39.16
C SER A 152 -14.74 2.73 -37.74
N ARG A 153 -15.54 3.81 -37.60
CA ARG A 153 -16.18 4.15 -36.35
C ARG A 153 -17.07 3.01 -35.82
N GLU A 154 -17.75 2.30 -36.68
CA GLU A 154 -18.59 1.16 -36.34
C GLU A 154 -17.75 -0.03 -35.84
N GLU A 155 -16.69 -0.40 -36.58
CA GLU A 155 -15.77 -1.48 -36.22
C GLU A 155 -15.10 -1.21 -34.86
N TYR A 156 -14.61 0.02 -34.67
CA TYR A 156 -14.04 0.42 -33.39
C TYR A 156 -15.09 0.46 -32.26
N GLY A 157 -16.36 0.77 -32.60
CA GLY A 157 -17.49 0.68 -31.67
C GLY A 157 -17.64 -0.72 -31.05
N LYS A 158 -17.49 -1.77 -31.90
CA LYS A 158 -17.54 -3.18 -31.41
C LYS A 158 -16.38 -3.53 -30.47
N VAL A 159 -15.19 -2.97 -30.71
CA VAL A 159 -14.04 -3.13 -29.79
C VAL A 159 -14.33 -2.47 -28.45
N ARG A 160 -14.83 -1.24 -28.43
CA ARG A 160 -15.19 -0.51 -27.22
C ARG A 160 -16.29 -1.22 -26.42
N GLU A 161 -17.31 -1.73 -27.08
CA GLU A 161 -18.39 -2.49 -26.45
C GLU A 161 -17.85 -3.76 -25.78
N ALA A 162 -17.00 -4.53 -26.48
CA ALA A 162 -16.35 -5.69 -25.89
C ALA A 162 -15.50 -5.34 -24.67
N PHE A 163 -14.82 -4.20 -24.71
CA PHE A 163 -13.96 -3.71 -23.63
C PHE A 163 -14.79 -3.31 -22.38
N THR A 164 -15.90 -2.58 -22.58
CA THR A 164 -16.77 -2.16 -21.46
C THR A 164 -17.61 -3.31 -20.90
N ASN A 165 -17.88 -4.35 -21.68
CA ASN A 165 -18.54 -5.57 -21.24
C ASN A 165 -17.56 -6.61 -20.67
N ALA A 166 -16.28 -6.25 -20.50
CA ALA A 166 -15.32 -7.13 -19.87
C ALA A 166 -15.68 -7.33 -18.40
N ARG A 167 -15.80 -8.61 -18.01
CA ARG A 167 -16.18 -8.98 -16.64
C ARG A 167 -14.97 -9.06 -15.75
N ILE A 168 -15.04 -8.38 -14.60
CA ILE A 168 -14.06 -8.50 -13.51
C ILE A 168 -14.75 -9.06 -12.27
N LEU A 169 -14.07 -9.94 -11.56
CA LEU A 169 -14.53 -10.50 -10.28
C LEU A 169 -13.49 -10.17 -9.22
N GLY A 170 -13.85 -9.36 -8.21
CA GLY A 170 -12.94 -8.91 -7.14
C GLY A 170 -13.56 -9.04 -5.75
N MET A 171 -12.75 -8.86 -4.71
CA MET A 171 -13.23 -8.87 -3.33
C MET A 171 -14.12 -7.66 -3.05
N SER A 172 -15.27 -7.89 -2.43
CA SER A 172 -16.22 -6.86 -2.01
C SER A 172 -15.55 -5.84 -1.07
N LEU A 173 -15.85 -4.55 -1.25
CA LEU A 173 -15.36 -3.50 -0.36
C LEU A 173 -15.78 -3.71 1.10
N LYS A 174 -16.99 -4.26 1.32
CA LYS A 174 -17.53 -4.54 2.66
C LYS A 174 -16.78 -5.67 3.37
N ASP A 175 -16.20 -6.57 2.60
CA ASP A 175 -15.50 -7.75 3.10
C ASP A 175 -13.97 -7.58 3.12
N GLY A 176 -13.49 -6.39 2.82
CA GLY A 176 -12.08 -6.04 2.90
C GLY A 176 -11.37 -5.81 1.57
N GLY A 177 -12.08 -5.81 0.43
CA GLY A 177 -11.53 -5.46 -0.87
C GLY A 177 -11.11 -4.00 -0.98
N HIS A 178 -10.46 -3.65 -2.08
CA HIS A 178 -10.10 -2.27 -2.40
C HIS A 178 -11.12 -1.64 -3.35
N LEU A 179 -11.22 -0.30 -3.34
CA LEU A 179 -12.10 0.44 -4.25
C LEU A 179 -11.90 0.06 -5.72
N THR A 180 -10.66 -0.21 -6.12
CA THR A 180 -10.31 -0.58 -7.50
C THR A 180 -10.63 -2.04 -7.85
N HIS A 181 -11.23 -2.83 -6.94
CA HIS A 181 -11.64 -4.22 -7.20
C HIS A 181 -13.10 -4.31 -7.69
N GLY A 182 -13.62 -3.27 -8.34
CA GLY A 182 -14.97 -3.28 -8.93
C GLY A 182 -16.00 -2.45 -8.17
N PHE A 183 -15.61 -1.60 -7.24
CA PHE A 183 -16.55 -0.72 -6.54
C PHE A 183 -17.21 0.27 -7.50
N ARG A 184 -18.55 0.35 -7.48
CA ARG A 184 -19.36 1.10 -8.47
C ARG A 184 -18.95 2.56 -8.70
N ASN A 185 -18.49 3.26 -7.66
CA ASN A 185 -18.07 4.66 -7.78
C ASN A 185 -16.61 4.83 -8.24
N ASN A 186 -15.85 3.74 -8.30
CA ASN A 186 -14.48 3.73 -8.81
C ASN A 186 -14.47 3.49 -10.33
N PHE A 187 -13.35 3.83 -11.01
CA PHE A 187 -13.20 3.58 -12.44
C PHE A 187 -13.45 2.11 -12.81
N SER A 188 -13.01 1.16 -11.97
CA SER A 188 -13.16 -0.27 -12.23
C SER A 188 -14.61 -0.73 -12.27
N GLY A 189 -15.48 -0.15 -11.43
CA GLY A 189 -16.92 -0.43 -11.45
C GLY A 189 -17.73 0.42 -12.44
N LYS A 190 -17.13 1.49 -13.01
CA LYS A 190 -17.78 2.34 -14.03
C LYS A 190 -17.45 1.91 -15.44
N LEU A 191 -16.25 1.40 -15.68
CA LEU A 191 -15.76 1.04 -17.01
C LEU A 191 -16.03 -0.41 -17.37
N PHE A 192 -16.16 -1.30 -16.39
CA PHE A 192 -16.24 -2.75 -16.58
C PHE A 192 -17.51 -3.33 -15.92
N ASP A 193 -17.91 -4.50 -16.40
CA ASP A 193 -18.97 -5.30 -15.77
C ASP A 193 -18.39 -6.00 -14.53
N ALA A 194 -18.57 -5.36 -13.37
CA ALA A 194 -17.88 -5.72 -12.13
C ALA A 194 -18.77 -6.56 -11.20
N TYR A 195 -18.23 -7.70 -10.77
CA TYR A 195 -18.81 -8.63 -9.79
C TYR A 195 -17.93 -8.71 -8.57
N SER A 196 -18.51 -9.17 -7.45
CA SER A 196 -17.75 -9.31 -6.21
C SER A 196 -18.00 -10.63 -5.51
N TYR A 197 -16.93 -11.17 -4.90
CA TYR A 197 -17.00 -12.23 -3.90
C TYR A 197 -16.78 -11.63 -2.51
N GLY A 198 -17.23 -12.35 -1.48
CA GLY A 198 -17.09 -11.96 -0.08
C GLY A 198 -16.40 -13.01 0.76
N VAL A 199 -16.55 -12.86 2.08
CA VAL A 199 -16.14 -13.85 3.07
C VAL A 199 -17.34 -14.66 3.54
N ASP A 200 -17.10 -15.84 4.08
CA ASP A 200 -18.12 -16.60 4.77
C ASP A 200 -18.66 -15.83 5.99
N PRO A 201 -19.98 -15.69 6.14
CA PRO A 201 -20.58 -14.82 7.17
C PRO A 201 -20.36 -15.31 8.61
N LEU A 202 -20.03 -16.59 8.83
CA LEU A 202 -19.82 -17.16 10.15
C LEU A 202 -18.36 -17.12 10.57
N THR A 203 -17.46 -17.50 9.66
CA THR A 203 -16.02 -17.55 9.93
C THR A 203 -15.31 -16.24 9.62
N GLU A 204 -15.94 -15.37 8.84
CA GLU A 204 -15.36 -14.11 8.31
C GLU A 204 -14.07 -14.34 7.50
N MET A 205 -13.89 -15.56 6.97
CA MET A 205 -12.76 -15.95 6.12
C MET A 205 -13.22 -16.18 4.69
N LEU A 206 -12.27 -16.14 3.75
CA LEU A 206 -12.55 -16.47 2.35
C LEU A 206 -13.01 -17.93 2.23
N ASP A 207 -14.18 -18.12 1.62
CA ASP A 207 -14.66 -19.44 1.21
C ASP A 207 -14.25 -19.69 -0.24
N TYR A 208 -13.23 -20.50 -0.43
CA TYR A 208 -12.68 -20.81 -1.74
C TYR A 208 -13.68 -21.54 -2.66
N GLU A 209 -14.58 -22.35 -2.12
CA GLU A 209 -15.58 -23.03 -2.93
C GLU A 209 -16.73 -22.10 -3.34
N ALA A 210 -17.13 -21.18 -2.48
CA ALA A 210 -18.06 -20.12 -2.87
C ALA A 210 -17.45 -19.20 -3.95
N MET A 211 -16.14 -18.86 -3.83
CA MET A 211 -15.42 -18.11 -4.85
C MET A 211 -15.35 -18.87 -6.18
N ARG A 212 -15.07 -20.18 -6.17
CA ARG A 212 -15.07 -21.06 -7.34
C ARG A 212 -16.43 -21.09 -8.03
N THR A 213 -17.50 -21.24 -7.24
CA THR A 213 -18.87 -21.22 -7.73
C THR A 213 -19.23 -19.89 -8.38
N MET A 214 -18.83 -18.78 -7.74
CA MET A 214 -19.04 -17.43 -8.29
C MET A 214 -18.23 -17.21 -9.58
N ALA A 215 -16.98 -17.64 -9.64
CA ALA A 215 -16.15 -17.52 -10.84
C ALA A 215 -16.78 -18.32 -12.02
N LYS A 216 -17.25 -19.53 -11.78
CA LYS A 216 -17.98 -20.34 -12.80
C LYS A 216 -19.26 -19.66 -13.27
N LYS A 217 -19.99 -18.98 -12.40
CA LYS A 217 -21.23 -18.27 -12.74
C LYS A 217 -20.92 -17.00 -13.56
N VAL A 218 -19.93 -16.24 -13.16
CA VAL A 218 -19.57 -14.93 -13.75
C VAL A 218 -18.76 -15.10 -15.04
N GLN A 219 -17.91 -16.12 -15.13
CA GLN A 219 -16.94 -16.29 -16.23
C GLN A 219 -16.12 -15.02 -16.45
N PRO A 220 -15.36 -14.53 -15.43
CA PRO A 220 -14.67 -13.26 -15.51
C PRO A 220 -13.50 -13.32 -16.51
N HIS A 221 -13.20 -12.20 -17.17
CA HIS A 221 -11.97 -12.04 -17.92
C HIS A 221 -10.78 -11.83 -16.98
N ILE A 222 -11.03 -11.15 -15.85
CA ILE A 222 -10.02 -10.88 -14.82
C ILE A 222 -10.57 -11.31 -13.46
N PHE A 223 -9.85 -12.21 -12.80
CA PHE A 223 -10.09 -12.60 -11.42
C PHE A 223 -9.10 -11.84 -10.53
N VAL A 224 -9.63 -10.87 -9.75
CA VAL A 224 -8.84 -9.95 -8.91
C VAL A 224 -8.82 -10.47 -7.48
N VAL A 225 -7.63 -10.75 -6.97
CA VAL A 225 -7.40 -11.24 -5.62
C VAL A 225 -6.50 -10.27 -4.87
N GLY A 226 -6.80 -10.01 -3.60
CA GLY A 226 -6.07 -9.08 -2.76
C GLY A 226 -7.02 -8.31 -1.85
N TYR A 227 -6.48 -7.52 -0.95
CA TYR A 227 -7.29 -6.91 0.10
C TYR A 227 -6.72 -5.58 0.62
N SER A 228 -7.59 -4.82 1.27
CA SER A 228 -7.24 -3.64 2.08
C SER A 228 -7.45 -3.87 3.57
N SER A 229 -8.37 -4.76 3.97
CA SER A 229 -8.72 -5.00 5.38
C SER A 229 -9.04 -6.46 5.71
N TYR A 230 -8.48 -7.40 4.99
CA TYR A 230 -8.57 -8.83 5.30
C TYR A 230 -7.34 -9.27 6.09
N SER A 231 -7.54 -9.92 7.23
CA SER A 231 -6.47 -10.20 8.20
C SER A 231 -5.82 -11.59 8.07
N ARG A 232 -6.29 -12.43 7.16
CA ARG A 232 -5.79 -13.79 6.97
C ARG A 232 -4.91 -13.92 5.73
N LYS A 233 -4.13 -14.98 5.67
CA LYS A 233 -3.37 -15.37 4.47
C LYS A 233 -4.30 -15.90 3.38
N ILE A 234 -3.90 -15.72 2.13
CA ILE A 234 -4.59 -16.28 0.96
C ILE A 234 -3.69 -17.34 0.33
N ASP A 235 -4.26 -18.49 0.03
CA ASP A 235 -3.59 -19.53 -0.76
C ASP A 235 -3.73 -19.20 -2.26
N PHE A 236 -2.65 -18.68 -2.85
CA PHE A 236 -2.64 -18.29 -4.27
C PHE A 236 -2.59 -19.49 -5.23
N SER A 237 -2.23 -20.68 -4.77
CA SER A 237 -2.32 -21.89 -5.59
C SER A 237 -3.78 -22.28 -5.86
N VAL A 238 -4.65 -22.11 -4.86
CA VAL A 238 -6.09 -22.32 -5.03
C VAL A 238 -6.69 -21.24 -5.94
N MET A 239 -6.27 -19.97 -5.79
CA MET A 239 -6.71 -18.87 -6.67
C MET A 239 -6.33 -19.13 -8.14
N ARG A 240 -5.12 -19.65 -8.39
CA ARG A 240 -4.69 -20.06 -9.72
C ARG A 240 -5.58 -21.16 -10.28
N SER A 241 -5.86 -22.20 -9.49
CA SER A 241 -6.77 -23.27 -9.91
C SER A 241 -8.16 -22.74 -10.31
N ILE A 242 -8.74 -21.84 -9.50
CA ILE A 242 -10.05 -21.24 -9.80
C ILE A 242 -9.99 -20.43 -11.11
N ALA A 243 -8.94 -19.62 -11.31
CA ALA A 243 -8.77 -18.84 -12.53
C ALA A 243 -8.63 -19.72 -13.77
N ASP A 244 -7.86 -20.81 -13.68
CA ASP A 244 -7.66 -21.78 -14.77
C ASP A 244 -8.96 -22.48 -15.17
N GLU A 245 -9.80 -22.87 -14.19
CA GLU A 245 -11.08 -23.51 -14.45
C GLU A 245 -12.06 -22.68 -15.28
N VAL A 246 -11.92 -21.35 -15.25
CA VAL A 246 -12.79 -20.40 -15.98
C VAL A 246 -12.06 -19.64 -17.07
N GLY A 247 -10.77 -19.92 -17.31
CA GLY A 247 -9.95 -19.22 -18.29
C GLY A 247 -9.70 -17.75 -17.99
N ALA A 248 -9.82 -17.32 -16.75
CA ALA A 248 -9.59 -15.96 -16.33
C ALA A 248 -8.10 -15.64 -16.15
N VAL A 249 -7.73 -14.38 -16.41
CA VAL A 249 -6.42 -13.86 -15.99
C VAL A 249 -6.44 -13.63 -14.48
N LEU A 250 -5.53 -14.27 -13.74
CA LEU A 250 -5.37 -14.04 -12.30
C LEU A 250 -4.54 -12.79 -12.07
N MET A 251 -5.18 -11.74 -11.57
CA MET A 251 -4.55 -10.51 -11.13
C MET A 251 -4.53 -10.45 -9.61
N VAL A 252 -3.35 -10.23 -9.01
CA VAL A 252 -3.23 -10.10 -7.56
C VAL A 252 -2.78 -8.69 -7.17
N ASP A 253 -3.58 -8.01 -6.35
CA ASP A 253 -3.21 -6.77 -5.70
C ASP A 253 -2.57 -7.07 -4.33
N MET A 254 -1.23 -7.06 -4.28
CA MET A 254 -0.48 -7.30 -3.05
C MET A 254 -0.07 -6.02 -2.32
N ALA A 255 -0.70 -4.88 -2.60
CA ALA A 255 -0.31 -3.57 -2.07
C ALA A 255 -0.15 -3.55 -0.55
N HIS A 256 -1.01 -4.24 0.18
CA HIS A 256 -0.94 -4.30 1.64
C HIS A 256 0.18 -5.20 2.17
N PHE A 257 0.51 -6.27 1.47
CA PHE A 257 1.44 -7.29 1.96
C PHE A 257 2.71 -7.46 1.12
N SER A 258 2.96 -6.58 0.15
CA SER A 258 4.15 -6.67 -0.72
C SER A 258 5.47 -6.66 0.05
N GLY A 259 5.56 -5.90 1.15
CA GLY A 259 6.72 -5.94 2.04
C GLY A 259 6.89 -7.28 2.77
N LEU A 260 5.78 -8.00 3.04
CA LEU A 260 5.83 -9.34 3.65
C LEU A 260 6.30 -10.39 2.63
N VAL A 261 5.96 -10.22 1.35
CA VAL A 261 6.50 -11.04 0.24
C VAL A 261 7.97 -10.74 0.04
N ALA A 262 8.35 -9.46 -0.12
CA ALA A 262 9.73 -9.03 -0.31
C ALA A 262 10.65 -9.47 0.84
N GLY A 263 10.20 -9.32 2.08
CA GLY A 263 10.91 -9.74 3.29
C GLY A 263 10.72 -11.21 3.67
N LYS A 264 10.19 -12.04 2.77
CA LYS A 264 10.05 -13.51 2.92
C LYS A 264 9.23 -13.98 4.14
N ALA A 265 8.40 -13.12 4.71
CA ALA A 265 7.41 -13.54 5.69
C ALA A 265 6.23 -14.29 5.04
N PHE A 266 5.98 -14.01 3.74
CA PHE A 266 5.03 -14.72 2.88
C PHE A 266 5.79 -15.44 1.78
N THR A 267 5.82 -16.78 1.85
CA THR A 267 6.52 -17.67 0.92
C THR A 267 5.60 -18.81 0.47
N GLY A 268 6.05 -19.62 -0.49
CA GLY A 268 5.30 -20.75 -1.00
C GLY A 268 3.94 -20.31 -1.56
N VAL A 269 2.87 -20.95 -1.14
CA VAL A 269 1.51 -20.66 -1.62
C VAL A 269 0.98 -19.28 -1.22
N TYR A 270 1.63 -18.61 -0.26
CA TYR A 270 1.27 -17.25 0.19
C TYR A 270 2.03 -16.14 -0.57
N ASN A 271 2.95 -16.49 -1.46
CA ASN A 271 3.58 -15.56 -2.41
C ASN A 271 2.79 -15.59 -3.73
N PRO A 272 2.14 -14.48 -4.15
CA PRO A 272 1.31 -14.49 -5.36
C PRO A 272 2.11 -14.58 -6.66
N VAL A 273 3.38 -14.13 -6.68
CA VAL A 273 4.13 -13.92 -7.93
C VAL A 273 4.29 -15.17 -8.79
N PRO A 274 4.54 -16.37 -8.25
CA PRO A 274 4.59 -17.59 -9.06
C PRO A 274 3.24 -18.01 -9.67
N TYR A 275 2.13 -17.62 -9.05
CA TYR A 275 0.79 -18.09 -9.41
C TYR A 275 0.01 -17.10 -10.28
N ALA A 276 0.18 -15.80 -10.06
CA ALA A 276 -0.56 -14.77 -10.77
C ALA A 276 0.02 -14.50 -12.17
N ASP A 277 -0.86 -14.07 -13.06
CA ASP A 277 -0.48 -13.58 -14.38
C ASP A 277 0.04 -12.13 -14.30
N VAL A 278 -0.62 -11.32 -13.47
CA VAL A 278 -0.26 -9.93 -13.20
C VAL A 278 -0.37 -9.67 -11.69
N VAL A 279 0.63 -9.01 -11.13
CA VAL A 279 0.64 -8.60 -9.71
C VAL A 279 0.85 -7.11 -9.62
N THR A 280 -0.03 -6.42 -8.90
CA THR A 280 0.10 -4.98 -8.63
C THR A 280 0.48 -4.72 -7.19
N SER A 281 1.12 -3.60 -6.94
CA SER A 281 1.42 -3.16 -5.58
C SER A 281 1.57 -1.65 -5.48
N THR A 282 1.42 -1.15 -4.25
CA THR A 282 2.02 0.12 -3.82
C THR A 282 3.45 -0.10 -3.32
N THR A 283 4.24 0.96 -3.28
CA THR A 283 5.62 0.91 -2.76
C THR A 283 5.76 1.42 -1.32
N HIS A 284 4.73 2.05 -0.74
CA HIS A 284 4.81 2.84 0.49
C HIS A 284 4.13 2.24 1.74
N LYS A 285 3.56 1.01 1.66
CA LYS A 285 2.92 0.35 2.81
C LYS A 285 3.94 -0.56 3.54
N THR A 286 3.68 -1.85 3.64
CA THR A 286 4.64 -2.79 4.24
C THR A 286 6.01 -2.80 3.53
N LEU A 287 6.07 -2.44 2.25
CA LEU A 287 7.33 -2.34 1.48
C LEU A 287 8.21 -1.15 1.89
N ARG A 288 7.66 -0.16 2.60
CA ARG A 288 8.41 0.95 3.23
C ARG A 288 9.15 1.88 2.27
N GLY A 289 8.72 1.95 1.01
CA GLY A 289 9.29 2.82 -0.02
C GLY A 289 8.58 4.18 -0.16
N PRO A 290 8.85 4.92 -1.24
CA PRO A 290 8.17 6.17 -1.56
C PRO A 290 6.72 5.89 -1.98
N ARG A 291 5.86 6.91 -1.95
CA ARG A 291 4.51 6.78 -2.51
C ARG A 291 4.59 6.54 -4.02
N GLY A 292 3.97 5.46 -4.46
CA GLY A 292 3.98 5.03 -5.85
C GLY A 292 3.35 3.66 -6.01
N GLY A 293 3.36 3.13 -7.24
CA GLY A 293 2.91 1.79 -7.59
C GLY A 293 3.95 1.03 -8.42
N ILE A 294 3.76 -0.26 -8.54
CA ILE A 294 4.48 -1.16 -9.44
C ILE A 294 3.50 -2.20 -10.02
N VAL A 295 3.82 -2.70 -11.20
CA VAL A 295 3.16 -3.87 -11.78
C VAL A 295 4.22 -4.89 -12.16
N LEU A 296 4.04 -6.12 -11.69
CA LEU A 296 4.81 -7.30 -12.04
C LEU A 296 3.95 -8.18 -12.94
N SER A 297 4.52 -8.86 -13.91
CA SER A 297 3.71 -9.75 -14.75
C SER A 297 4.50 -10.92 -15.33
N LYS A 298 3.77 -11.90 -15.84
CA LYS A 298 4.28 -12.87 -16.79
C LYS A 298 4.67 -12.15 -18.10
N LYS A 299 5.64 -12.68 -18.82
CA LYS A 299 6.18 -12.12 -20.08
C LYS A 299 5.08 -11.78 -21.08
N ARG A 300 4.00 -12.56 -21.10
CA ARG A 300 2.84 -12.36 -21.98
C ARG A 300 2.26 -10.93 -21.93
N PHE A 301 2.24 -10.30 -20.74
CA PHE A 301 1.61 -8.99 -20.56
C PHE A 301 2.60 -7.82 -20.64
N GLU A 302 3.88 -8.08 -20.86
CA GLU A 302 4.91 -7.04 -20.87
C GLU A 302 4.65 -5.97 -21.93
N GLU A 303 4.29 -6.37 -23.15
CA GLU A 303 4.03 -5.42 -24.25
C GLU A 303 2.80 -4.54 -23.98
N GLY A 304 1.76 -5.09 -23.34
CA GLY A 304 0.61 -4.30 -22.89
C GLY A 304 1.01 -3.26 -21.84
N LEU A 305 1.83 -3.66 -20.89
CA LEU A 305 2.30 -2.77 -19.81
C LEU A 305 3.24 -1.67 -20.33
N LYS A 306 4.09 -1.92 -21.30
CA LYS A 306 4.95 -0.92 -21.95
C LYS A 306 4.17 0.24 -22.60
N ARG A 307 2.94 -0.02 -23.01
CA ARG A 307 2.06 1.00 -23.64
C ARG A 307 1.35 1.90 -22.63
N VAL A 308 1.34 1.54 -21.34
CA VAL A 308 0.63 2.30 -20.30
C VAL A 308 1.18 3.72 -20.18
N CYS A 309 2.47 3.91 -20.33
CA CYS A 309 3.09 5.23 -20.46
C CYS A 309 3.51 5.46 -21.94
N PRO A 310 2.96 6.45 -22.64
CA PRO A 310 2.15 7.59 -22.14
C PRO A 310 0.63 7.41 -22.19
N LEU A 311 0.09 6.27 -22.67
CA LEU A 311 -1.32 6.15 -23.03
C LEU A 311 -2.29 6.25 -21.84
N VAL A 312 -1.83 5.98 -20.62
CA VAL A 312 -2.66 6.01 -19.40
C VAL A 312 -2.15 7.02 -18.40
N GLN A 313 -0.84 7.07 -18.17
CA GLN A 313 -0.24 7.81 -17.05
C GLN A 313 0.40 9.13 -17.45
N GLY A 314 0.73 9.35 -18.74
CA GLY A 314 1.59 10.45 -19.16
C GLY A 314 3.04 10.24 -18.71
N GLY A 315 3.77 11.31 -18.41
CA GLY A 315 5.18 11.23 -18.01
C GLY A 315 5.36 10.59 -16.63
N PRO A 316 6.30 9.65 -16.49
CA PRO A 316 6.61 9.05 -15.19
C PRO A 316 7.31 10.05 -14.26
N LEU A 317 7.23 9.79 -12.95
CA LEU A 317 7.86 10.60 -11.91
C LEU A 317 9.28 10.06 -11.64
N GLU A 318 10.27 10.52 -12.39
CA GLU A 318 11.63 9.97 -12.39
C GLU A 318 12.32 10.06 -11.02
N HIS A 319 12.10 11.15 -10.27
CA HIS A 319 12.58 11.30 -8.91
C HIS A 319 11.97 10.28 -7.93
N VAL A 320 10.70 9.87 -8.15
CA VAL A 320 10.06 8.82 -7.36
C VAL A 320 10.56 7.43 -7.79
N ILE A 321 10.83 7.21 -9.09
CA ILE A 321 11.41 5.95 -9.59
C ILE A 321 12.81 5.74 -8.99
N ALA A 322 13.63 6.80 -8.93
CA ALA A 322 14.92 6.75 -8.25
C ALA A 322 14.76 6.36 -6.77
N ALA A 323 13.78 6.92 -6.07
CA ALA A 323 13.49 6.57 -4.69
C ALA A 323 12.94 5.12 -4.54
N LYS A 324 12.20 4.60 -5.54
CA LYS A 324 11.82 3.18 -5.58
C LYS A 324 13.04 2.27 -5.68
N ALA A 325 14.05 2.61 -6.50
CA ALA A 325 15.29 1.85 -6.60
C ALA A 325 15.99 1.75 -5.24
N VAL A 326 16.16 2.87 -4.54
CA VAL A 326 16.76 2.89 -3.18
C VAL A 326 15.95 2.02 -2.21
N ALA A 327 14.62 2.11 -2.25
CA ALA A 327 13.75 1.30 -1.38
C ALA A 327 13.83 -0.20 -1.69
N PHE A 328 13.99 -0.59 -2.96
CA PHE A 328 14.15 -1.98 -3.35
C PHE A 328 15.51 -2.54 -2.94
N GLU A 329 16.59 -1.75 -2.99
CA GLU A 329 17.88 -2.11 -2.41
C GLU A 329 17.77 -2.38 -0.91
N GLU A 330 17.12 -1.47 -0.16
CA GLU A 330 16.87 -1.67 1.27
C GLU A 330 16.05 -2.94 1.53
N ALA A 331 15.04 -3.23 0.69
CA ALA A 331 14.17 -4.40 0.81
C ALA A 331 14.87 -5.73 0.50
N LEU A 332 16.00 -5.72 -0.23
CA LEU A 332 16.83 -6.90 -0.48
C LEU A 332 17.72 -7.27 0.71
N SER A 333 17.78 -6.45 1.76
CA SER A 333 18.64 -6.67 2.91
C SER A 333 18.10 -7.71 3.89
N LYS A 334 19.00 -8.34 4.67
CA LYS A 334 18.60 -9.23 5.77
C LYS A 334 17.84 -8.52 6.89
N ASP A 335 18.07 -7.24 7.08
CA ASP A 335 17.36 -6.46 8.08
C ASP A 335 15.90 -6.21 7.67
N PHE A 336 15.63 -6.12 6.37
CA PHE A 336 14.27 -6.05 5.87
C PHE A 336 13.53 -7.40 6.04
N GLU A 337 14.21 -8.54 5.87
CA GLU A 337 13.64 -9.87 6.18
C GLU A 337 13.24 -9.95 7.68
N LYS A 338 14.11 -9.50 8.58
CA LYS A 338 13.79 -9.42 10.03
C LYS A 338 12.60 -8.50 10.31
N TYR A 339 12.60 -7.29 9.70
CA TYR A 339 11.49 -6.36 9.82
C TYR A 339 10.15 -6.99 9.41
N ALA A 340 10.10 -7.65 8.25
CA ALA A 340 8.87 -8.29 7.77
C ALA A 340 8.36 -9.38 8.73
N GLY A 341 9.26 -10.19 9.29
CA GLY A 341 8.95 -11.18 10.32
C GLY A 341 8.41 -10.54 11.60
N HIS A 342 9.06 -9.45 12.05
CA HIS A 342 8.61 -8.71 13.23
C HIS A 342 7.24 -8.05 13.03
N VAL A 343 6.93 -7.56 11.84
CA VAL A 343 5.61 -6.98 11.53
C VAL A 343 4.50 -7.99 11.78
N VAL A 344 4.66 -9.22 11.28
CA VAL A 344 3.68 -10.30 11.50
C VAL A 344 3.64 -10.74 12.96
N GLY A 345 4.81 -10.89 13.60
CA GLY A 345 4.92 -11.26 15.00
C GLY A 345 4.24 -10.23 15.92
N ASN A 346 4.46 -8.95 15.67
CA ASN A 346 3.83 -7.85 16.42
C ASN A 346 2.30 -7.84 16.22
N ALA A 347 1.82 -8.04 14.98
CA ALA A 347 0.39 -8.11 14.72
C ALA A 347 -0.27 -9.29 15.45
N SER A 348 0.35 -10.46 15.42
CA SER A 348 -0.14 -11.65 16.15
C SER A 348 -0.16 -11.43 17.67
N ALA A 349 0.88 -10.79 18.23
CA ALA A 349 0.93 -10.47 19.65
C ALA A 349 -0.14 -9.45 20.05
N LEU A 350 -0.28 -8.36 19.26
CA LEU A 350 -1.28 -7.33 19.49
C LEU A 350 -2.71 -7.92 19.45
N ALA A 351 -3.00 -8.79 18.47
CA ALA A 351 -4.27 -9.47 18.37
C ALA A 351 -4.57 -10.36 19.58
N ARG A 352 -3.58 -11.13 20.06
CA ARG A 352 -3.76 -11.94 21.27
C ARG A 352 -4.10 -11.09 22.49
N HIS A 353 -3.38 -10.01 22.73
CA HIS A 353 -3.68 -9.12 23.86
C HIS A 353 -5.09 -8.54 23.80
N PHE A 354 -5.58 -8.19 22.62
CA PHE A 354 -6.97 -7.76 22.48
C PHE A 354 -7.96 -8.88 22.80
N MET A 355 -7.71 -10.10 22.33
CA MET A 355 -8.58 -11.25 22.63
C MET A 355 -8.57 -11.62 24.11
N ASP A 356 -7.41 -11.56 24.78
CA ASP A 356 -7.26 -11.78 26.22
C ASP A 356 -8.06 -10.74 27.04
N GLU A 357 -8.20 -9.52 26.51
CA GLU A 357 -9.04 -8.45 27.08
C GLU A 357 -10.54 -8.54 26.67
N GLY A 358 -10.94 -9.61 25.97
CA GLY A 358 -12.31 -9.84 25.53
C GLY A 358 -12.75 -9.02 24.32
N VAL A 359 -11.80 -8.42 23.59
CA VAL A 359 -12.11 -7.65 22.37
C VAL A 359 -12.32 -8.56 21.19
N ARG A 360 -13.44 -8.40 20.47
CA ARG A 360 -13.75 -9.16 19.27
C ARG A 360 -12.90 -8.68 18.10
N ILE A 361 -12.16 -9.62 17.49
CA ILE A 361 -11.39 -9.42 16.26
C ILE A 361 -12.08 -10.14 15.11
N VAL A 362 -12.30 -9.46 13.99
CA VAL A 362 -12.84 -10.04 12.76
C VAL A 362 -11.98 -11.24 12.33
N SER A 363 -12.59 -12.33 11.95
CA SER A 363 -11.98 -13.62 11.63
C SER A 363 -11.19 -14.28 12.78
N GLY A 364 -11.37 -13.83 14.03
CA GLY A 364 -10.72 -14.41 15.21
C GLY A 364 -9.20 -14.21 15.28
N GLY A 365 -8.64 -13.16 14.65
CA GLY A 365 -7.21 -12.84 14.74
C GLY A 365 -6.57 -12.35 13.45
N THR A 366 -5.23 -12.48 13.35
CA THR A 366 -4.48 -12.07 12.16
C THR A 366 -3.32 -13.00 11.85
N GLU A 367 -2.99 -13.11 10.56
CA GLU A 367 -1.82 -13.82 10.02
C GLU A 367 -0.93 -12.91 9.16
N ASN A 368 -1.22 -11.61 9.14
CA ASN A 368 -0.46 -10.60 8.38
C ASN A 368 -0.11 -9.38 9.24
N HIS A 369 -0.06 -8.19 8.69
CA HIS A 369 0.32 -6.95 9.37
C HIS A 369 -0.86 -6.15 9.94
N LEU A 370 -2.10 -6.56 9.69
CA LEU A 370 -3.30 -5.81 10.06
C LEU A 370 -4.34 -6.68 10.76
N MET A 371 -5.24 -6.02 11.48
CA MET A 371 -6.44 -6.61 12.06
C MET A 371 -7.59 -5.61 12.05
N VAL A 372 -8.81 -6.12 12.16
CA VAL A 372 -10.03 -5.30 12.32
C VAL A 372 -10.68 -5.67 13.64
N LEU A 373 -10.86 -4.68 14.51
CA LEU A 373 -11.58 -4.83 15.77
C LEU A 373 -13.06 -4.48 15.56
N ASP A 374 -13.97 -5.31 16.04
CA ASP A 374 -15.37 -4.96 16.17
C ASP A 374 -15.58 -4.14 17.45
N THR A 375 -15.51 -2.83 17.31
CA THR A 375 -15.63 -1.89 18.44
C THR A 375 -17.05 -1.79 18.95
N PHE A 376 -18.03 -2.06 18.09
CA PHE A 376 -19.41 -2.03 18.53
C PHE A 376 -19.76 -3.22 19.41
N ALA A 377 -19.40 -4.43 19.03
CA ALA A 377 -19.61 -5.62 19.87
C ALA A 377 -18.79 -5.57 21.16
N SER A 378 -17.57 -4.99 21.13
CA SER A 378 -16.65 -5.01 22.27
C SER A 378 -16.89 -3.87 23.26
N PHE A 379 -17.28 -2.69 22.79
CA PHE A 379 -17.35 -1.47 23.60
C PHE A 379 -18.66 -0.65 23.43
N GLY A 380 -19.59 -1.09 22.57
CA GLY A 380 -20.78 -0.33 22.21
C GLY A 380 -20.50 0.95 21.40
N LEU A 381 -19.29 1.07 20.83
CA LEU A 381 -18.84 2.25 20.08
C LEU A 381 -18.86 1.96 18.58
N THR A 382 -19.39 2.88 17.78
CA THR A 382 -19.21 2.85 16.33
C THR A 382 -17.72 3.00 15.97
N GLY A 383 -17.32 2.57 14.79
CA GLY A 383 -15.94 2.77 14.32
C GLY A 383 -15.55 4.25 14.30
N LYS A 384 -16.48 5.14 13.95
CA LYS A 384 -16.28 6.59 13.95
C LYS A 384 -16.02 7.15 15.35
N GLU A 385 -16.78 6.71 16.34
CA GLU A 385 -16.59 7.14 17.73
C GLU A 385 -15.28 6.61 18.30
N ALA A 386 -14.95 5.34 18.01
CA ALA A 386 -13.69 4.74 18.45
C ALA A 386 -12.47 5.43 17.81
N GLU A 387 -12.52 5.72 16.50
CA GLU A 387 -11.49 6.47 15.78
C GLU A 387 -11.25 7.86 16.43
N ALA A 388 -12.31 8.61 16.72
CA ALA A 388 -12.22 9.94 17.33
C ALA A 388 -11.61 9.89 18.73
N LYS A 389 -12.08 8.98 19.60
CA LYS A 389 -11.55 8.82 20.97
C LYS A 389 -10.05 8.48 20.98
N LEU A 390 -9.64 7.57 20.10
CA LEU A 390 -8.24 7.16 19.96
C LEU A 390 -7.37 8.30 19.42
N TYR A 391 -7.88 9.06 18.45
CA TYR A 391 -7.21 10.25 17.93
C TYR A 391 -6.89 11.27 19.02
N ASP A 392 -7.86 11.56 19.91
CA ASP A 392 -7.70 12.49 21.04
C ASP A 392 -6.59 12.03 22.02
N CYS A 393 -6.35 10.70 22.07
CA CYS A 393 -5.28 10.09 22.88
C CYS A 393 -3.94 9.95 22.13
N GLY A 394 -3.81 10.42 20.88
CA GLY A 394 -2.60 10.28 20.09
C GLY A 394 -2.42 8.88 19.49
N ILE A 395 -3.50 8.12 19.32
CA ILE A 395 -3.49 6.79 18.69
C ILE A 395 -4.22 6.88 17.36
N ILE A 396 -3.49 6.71 16.25
CA ILE A 396 -3.99 6.95 14.89
C ILE A 396 -4.38 5.64 14.22
N VAL A 397 -5.68 5.45 14.04
CA VAL A 397 -6.31 4.30 13.36
C VAL A 397 -7.30 4.80 12.32
N ASN A 398 -7.98 3.91 11.59
CA ASN A 398 -9.13 4.30 10.77
C ASN A 398 -10.35 3.46 11.08
N LYS A 399 -11.54 4.08 11.04
CA LYS A 399 -12.80 3.35 11.04
C LYS A 399 -12.85 2.39 9.86
N ASN A 400 -13.45 1.23 10.05
CA ASN A 400 -13.54 0.17 9.05
C ASN A 400 -14.84 -0.62 9.21
N ALA A 401 -15.49 -0.93 8.09
CA ALA A 401 -16.61 -1.86 8.10
C ALA A 401 -16.13 -3.26 8.52
N ILE A 402 -17.00 -3.99 9.19
CA ILE A 402 -16.83 -5.43 9.44
C ILE A 402 -17.68 -6.22 8.41
N PRO A 403 -17.41 -7.51 8.18
CA PRO A 403 -18.29 -8.34 7.36
C PRO A 403 -19.75 -8.27 7.85
N ASN A 404 -20.67 -8.13 6.90
CA ASN A 404 -22.11 -7.95 7.19
C ASN A 404 -22.43 -6.73 8.09
N ASP A 405 -21.62 -5.70 8.06
CA ASP A 405 -21.81 -4.52 8.88
C ASP A 405 -23.20 -3.89 8.65
N PRO A 406 -24.05 -3.78 9.69
CA PRO A 406 -25.36 -3.15 9.57
C PRO A 406 -25.29 -1.64 9.42
N ARG A 407 -24.11 -1.02 9.67
CA ARG A 407 -23.88 0.41 9.58
C ARG A 407 -23.31 0.81 8.24
N GLY A 408 -23.61 2.04 7.83
CA GLY A 408 -23.05 2.59 6.59
C GLY A 408 -21.55 2.90 6.72
N VAL A 409 -20.90 3.06 5.58
CA VAL A 409 -19.45 3.34 5.48
C VAL A 409 -18.95 4.60 6.19
N LEU A 410 -19.86 5.51 6.55
CA LEU A 410 -19.52 6.74 7.26
C LEU A 410 -19.42 6.55 8.78
N GLU A 411 -20.04 5.51 9.34
CA GLU A 411 -20.04 5.20 10.77
C GLU A 411 -19.24 3.96 11.09
N THR A 412 -19.54 2.84 10.40
CA THR A 412 -18.96 1.51 10.57
C THR A 412 -19.09 0.93 11.99
N SER A 413 -18.85 -0.38 12.13
CA SER A 413 -18.89 -1.06 13.44
C SER A 413 -17.49 -1.36 13.99
N GLY A 414 -16.43 -1.11 13.22
CA GLY A 414 -15.08 -1.45 13.60
C GLY A 414 -14.03 -0.41 13.27
N ILE A 415 -12.82 -0.71 13.71
CA ILE A 415 -11.59 0.02 13.37
C ILE A 415 -10.55 -0.96 12.82
N ARG A 416 -9.71 -0.49 11.88
CA ARG A 416 -8.58 -1.24 11.35
C ARG A 416 -7.27 -0.71 11.94
N LEU A 417 -6.39 -1.66 12.35
CA LEU A 417 -5.05 -1.38 12.85
C LEU A 417 -4.02 -2.15 12.04
N GLY A 418 -2.78 -1.63 12.02
CA GLY A 418 -1.63 -2.29 11.42
C GLY A 418 -0.35 -2.00 12.20
N THR A 419 0.61 -2.91 12.12
CA THR A 419 1.85 -2.87 12.91
C THR A 419 3.08 -2.43 12.13
N ALA A 420 2.99 -2.18 10.82
CA ALA A 420 4.14 -1.88 9.98
C ALA A 420 4.92 -0.64 10.45
N ALA A 421 4.22 0.47 10.71
CA ALA A 421 4.86 1.74 11.12
C ALA A 421 5.55 1.63 12.50
N ILE A 422 4.88 1.05 13.49
CA ILE A 422 5.47 0.90 14.84
C ILE A 422 6.61 -0.11 14.86
N THR A 423 6.58 -1.13 14.00
CA THR A 423 7.71 -2.07 13.82
C THR A 423 8.91 -1.36 13.19
N THR A 424 8.70 -0.43 12.26
CA THR A 424 9.78 0.41 11.70
C THR A 424 10.47 1.26 12.78
N LEU A 425 9.77 1.63 13.85
CA LEU A 425 10.34 2.30 15.02
C LEU A 425 11.06 1.33 15.99
N ASN A 426 11.20 0.06 15.63
CA ASN A 426 11.78 -1.00 16.47
C ASN A 426 10.95 -1.35 17.71
N MET A 427 9.65 -1.07 17.73
CA MET A 427 8.76 -1.65 18.74
C MET A 427 8.63 -3.15 18.49
N GLY A 428 8.79 -3.95 19.53
CA GLY A 428 8.70 -5.42 19.49
C GLY A 428 7.44 -5.95 20.17
N VAL A 429 7.38 -7.26 20.32
CA VAL A 429 6.23 -7.98 20.91
C VAL A 429 5.88 -7.49 22.33
N ALA A 430 6.88 -7.12 23.13
CA ALA A 430 6.64 -6.59 24.49
C ALA A 430 5.83 -5.29 24.47
N GLN A 431 6.11 -4.39 23.53
CA GLN A 431 5.39 -3.11 23.39
C GLN A 431 3.96 -3.31 22.90
N MET A 432 3.64 -4.44 22.26
CA MET A 432 2.29 -4.70 21.76
C MET A 432 1.26 -4.82 22.88
N GLN A 433 1.68 -5.30 24.05
CA GLN A 433 0.82 -5.31 25.23
C GLN A 433 0.50 -3.87 25.71
N GLU A 434 1.50 -3.00 25.75
CA GLU A 434 1.32 -1.61 26.15
C GLU A 434 0.41 -0.86 25.17
N VAL A 435 0.60 -1.09 23.86
CA VAL A 435 -0.25 -0.53 22.80
C VAL A 435 -1.68 -1.03 22.96
N ALA A 436 -1.91 -2.34 23.15
CA ALA A 436 -3.24 -2.89 23.38
C ALA A 436 -3.91 -2.28 24.61
N ASN A 437 -3.19 -2.20 25.73
CA ASN A 437 -3.68 -1.62 26.98
C ASN A 437 -4.11 -0.16 26.81
N CYS A 438 -3.31 0.67 26.12
CA CYS A 438 -3.68 2.06 25.83
C CYS A 438 -4.98 2.14 25.03
N ILE A 439 -5.14 1.31 24.01
CA ILE A 439 -6.33 1.27 23.16
C ILE A 439 -7.56 0.83 23.96
N VAL A 440 -7.47 -0.29 24.68
CA VAL A 440 -8.59 -0.85 25.47
C VAL A 440 -9.04 0.12 26.55
N ARG A 441 -8.13 0.70 27.30
CA ARG A 441 -8.42 1.68 28.36
C ARG A 441 -9.08 2.93 27.81
N CYS A 442 -8.60 3.44 26.66
CA CYS A 442 -9.21 4.56 25.96
C CYS A 442 -10.66 4.26 25.57
N LEU A 443 -10.90 3.11 24.92
CA LEU A 443 -12.24 2.72 24.45
C LEU A 443 -13.19 2.37 25.60
N LYS A 444 -12.67 1.89 26.73
CA LYS A 444 -13.43 1.71 27.99
C LYS A 444 -13.72 3.03 28.72
N GLY A 445 -13.26 4.19 28.23
CA GLY A 445 -13.60 5.52 28.73
C GLY A 445 -12.69 6.04 29.84
N GLU A 446 -11.44 5.54 29.97
CA GLU A 446 -10.47 6.15 30.88
C GLU A 446 -10.07 7.56 30.39
N SER A 447 -9.58 8.40 31.28
CA SER A 447 -9.16 9.78 31.00
C SER A 447 -8.22 9.88 29.80
N HIS A 448 -8.61 10.62 28.76
CA HIS A 448 -7.79 10.85 27.56
C HIS A 448 -6.43 11.46 27.89
N ALA A 449 -6.36 12.37 28.87
CA ALA A 449 -5.10 12.98 29.31
C ALA A 449 -4.11 11.95 29.85
N LYS A 450 -4.59 10.95 30.61
CA LYS A 450 -3.74 9.88 31.16
C LYS A 450 -3.25 8.97 30.03
N ILE A 451 -4.15 8.53 29.15
CA ILE A 451 -3.78 7.68 28.01
C ILE A 451 -2.78 8.41 27.08
N LYS A 452 -3.03 9.70 26.80
CA LYS A 452 -2.11 10.52 26.00
C LYS A 452 -0.71 10.60 26.62
N ALA A 453 -0.61 10.73 27.94
CA ALA A 453 0.66 10.70 28.66
C ALA A 453 1.37 9.34 28.52
N ASP A 454 0.64 8.22 28.68
CA ASP A 454 1.19 6.88 28.52
C ASP A 454 1.68 6.64 27.08
N VAL A 455 0.91 7.06 26.06
CA VAL A 455 1.30 7.03 24.64
C VAL A 455 2.57 7.85 24.41
N HIS A 456 2.64 9.06 24.96
CA HIS A 456 3.82 9.90 24.85
C HIS A 456 5.04 9.25 25.48
N GLN A 457 4.91 8.71 26.69
CA GLN A 457 5.99 8.00 27.39
C GLN A 457 6.50 6.81 26.55
N LEU A 458 5.59 5.98 26.01
CA LEU A 458 5.97 4.88 25.14
C LEU A 458 6.72 5.39 23.89
N LYS A 459 6.24 6.45 23.24
CA LYS A 459 6.84 7.01 22.04
C LYS A 459 8.22 7.63 22.26
N THR A 460 8.52 8.19 23.44
CA THR A 460 9.85 8.75 23.74
C THR A 460 10.96 7.70 23.68
N GLY A 461 10.65 6.43 23.96
CA GLY A 461 11.57 5.31 23.80
C GLY A 461 11.85 4.92 22.32
N TYR A 462 11.01 5.35 21.39
CA TYR A 462 11.04 4.94 19.97
C TYR A 462 10.92 6.13 19.02
N PRO A 463 11.87 7.08 19.05
CA PRO A 463 11.77 8.32 18.25
C PRO A 463 11.93 8.05 16.75
N LEU A 464 11.03 8.64 15.97
CA LEU A 464 11.14 8.66 14.51
C LEU A 464 12.29 9.59 14.09
N TYR A 465 13.16 9.13 13.19
CA TYR A 465 14.34 9.85 12.67
C TYR A 465 15.18 10.44 13.79
N LYS A 466 15.75 9.54 14.58
CA LYS A 466 16.64 9.88 15.71
C LYS A 466 17.78 10.79 15.23
N GLY A 467 17.97 11.91 15.89
CA GLY A 467 18.99 12.90 15.55
C GLY A 467 18.44 14.18 14.90
N ILE A 468 17.25 14.17 14.27
CA ILE A 468 16.63 15.42 13.83
C ILE A 468 16.08 16.17 15.06
N SER A 469 16.77 17.26 15.47
CA SER A 469 16.28 18.18 16.49
C SER A 469 15.44 19.28 15.84
N LEU A 470 14.23 19.49 16.35
CA LEU A 470 13.31 20.53 15.87
C LEU A 470 13.37 21.81 16.74
N GLY A 471 14.44 21.99 17.55
CA GLY A 471 14.62 23.15 18.42
C GLY A 471 13.68 23.18 19.64
N LYS A 472 13.56 24.34 20.31
CA LYS A 472 12.81 24.52 21.57
C LYS A 472 11.30 24.32 21.48
N LEU A 473 10.71 24.13 20.27
CA LEU A 473 9.29 23.89 20.08
C LEU A 473 8.78 22.54 20.58
N CYS A 474 9.66 21.58 20.84
CA CYS A 474 9.30 20.27 21.38
C CYS A 474 9.02 20.25 22.92
N HIS A 475 9.15 21.37 23.61
CA HIS A 475 9.01 21.42 25.09
C HIS A 475 7.74 22.08 25.58
N SER A 476 6.80 22.42 24.69
CA SER A 476 5.54 23.07 25.07
C SER A 476 4.32 22.41 24.46
N ILE A 477 4.11 21.12 24.79
CA ILE A 477 2.78 20.48 24.73
C ILE A 477 2.64 19.56 25.94
#